data_14f9cd1fb79164985a17fb4216cc9761
#
_entry.id   14f9cd1fb79164985a17fb4216cc9761
#
_cell.length_a   1.000
_cell.length_b   1.000
_cell.length_c   1.000
_cell.angle_alpha   90.00
_cell.angle_beta   90.00
_cell.angle_gamma   90.00
#
_symmetry.space_group_name_H-M   'P 1'
#
loop_
_entity.id
_entity.type
_entity.pdbx_description
1 polymer ?
#
loop_
_entity_poly.entity_id
_entity_poly.type
_entity_poly.pdbx_seq_one_letter_code
_entity_poly.pdbx_strand_id
1 'polypeptide(L)'
;MIIFLSIAFEHIGASCHNPIIGEGSHYFSKMFEIEERLEKKGITIDAIVEAAMGLYVSHGMPDEQASMNLKIKILKSLKDPNVSSLLLGAVLLEEELYEKRKNSEIAEDPVFLLSDEIIGMAIAECIGGTYARFEFTRYDQKKPGILATLGPFLDDAVAGLIAGCTSRLYSECV
;
A
#
# COMPACT_ATOMS: atom_id res chain seq x y z
N MET A 1 12.73 31.95 -26.79
CA MET A 1 14.19 31.80 -26.78
C MET A 1 14.52 31.12 -25.46
N ILE A 2 14.53 29.77 -25.48
CA ILE A 2 14.71 28.91 -24.30
C ILE A 2 16.20 28.58 -24.24
N ILE A 3 16.87 29.02 -23.19
CA ILE A 3 18.30 28.73 -22.97
C ILE A 3 18.39 27.40 -22.26
N PHE A 4 18.88 26.36 -22.97
CA PHE A 4 19.32 25.09 -22.39
C PHE A 4 20.65 25.32 -21.66
N LEU A 5 20.64 25.18 -20.33
CA LEU A 5 21.87 25.09 -19.55
C LEU A 5 22.22 23.59 -19.43
N SER A 6 23.16 23.14 -20.27
CA SER A 6 23.83 21.85 -20.15
C SER A 6 24.89 21.99 -19.06
N ILE A 7 24.66 21.37 -17.89
CA ILE A 7 25.71 21.21 -16.88
C ILE A 7 26.18 19.76 -16.92
N ALA A 8 27.46 19.60 -17.22
CA ALA A 8 28.19 18.36 -17.25
C ALA A 8 28.17 17.67 -15.87
N PHE A 9 27.76 16.38 -15.86
CA PHE A 9 27.89 15.50 -14.71
C PHE A 9 29.28 14.86 -14.79
N GLU A 10 30.24 15.35 -14.05
CA GLU A 10 31.48 14.64 -13.72
C GLU A 10 31.36 14.03 -12.33
N HIS A 11 31.50 12.72 -12.30
CA HIS A 11 31.88 11.81 -11.22
C HIS A 11 32.07 12.39 -9.82
N ILE A 12 31.09 12.17 -8.94
CA ILE A 12 31.35 11.95 -7.51
C ILE A 12 30.37 10.84 -7.07
N GLY A 13 30.90 9.69 -6.67
CA GLY A 13 30.15 8.63 -5.99
C GLY A 13 29.73 9.10 -4.59
N ALA A 14 28.64 9.83 -4.52
CA ALA A 14 27.98 10.18 -3.28
C ALA A 14 26.61 9.50 -3.28
N SER A 15 26.43 8.59 -2.33
CA SER A 15 25.13 8.08 -1.93
C SER A 15 24.14 9.23 -1.85
N CYS A 16 23.11 9.26 -2.71
CA CYS A 16 22.04 10.23 -2.64
C CYS A 16 21.22 10.02 -1.37
N HIS A 17 21.78 10.37 -0.23
CA HIS A 17 21.04 10.66 0.97
C HIS A 17 20.57 12.11 0.86
N ASN A 18 19.31 12.30 0.43
CA ASN A 18 18.68 13.60 0.51
C ASN A 18 18.18 13.80 1.96
N PRO A 19 18.89 14.56 2.82
CA PRO A 19 18.57 14.65 4.25
C PRO A 19 17.22 15.32 4.52
N ILE A 20 16.65 16.02 3.54
CA ILE A 20 15.37 16.73 3.68
C ILE A 20 14.18 15.73 3.65
N ILE A 21 14.31 14.59 2.98
CA ILE A 21 13.23 13.60 2.87
C ILE A 21 13.19 12.66 4.10
N GLY A 22 14.32 12.42 4.77
CA GLY A 22 14.41 11.45 5.86
C GLY A 22 13.65 11.84 7.13
N GLU A 23 13.85 13.04 7.63
CA GLU A 23 13.24 13.50 8.89
C GLU A 23 11.76 13.87 8.74
N GLY A 24 11.38 14.51 7.64
CA GLY A 24 9.99 14.85 7.34
C GLY A 24 9.11 13.61 7.16
N SER A 25 9.58 12.59 6.45
CA SER A 25 8.85 11.33 6.22
C SER A 25 8.56 10.58 7.52
N HIS A 26 9.54 10.49 8.42
CA HIS A 26 9.36 9.83 9.72
C HIS A 26 8.38 10.60 10.64
N TYR A 27 8.38 11.93 10.58
CA TYR A 27 7.45 12.76 11.34
C TYR A 27 6.00 12.56 10.87
N PHE A 28 5.76 12.56 9.55
CA PHE A 28 4.42 12.34 8.98
C PHE A 28 3.87 10.94 9.28
N SER A 29 4.67 9.88 9.15
CA SER A 29 4.19 8.52 9.44
C SER A 29 3.83 8.34 10.92
N LYS A 30 4.60 8.97 11.82
CA LYS A 30 4.31 8.97 13.26
C LYS A 30 3.06 9.81 13.58
N MET A 31 2.79 10.86 12.81
CA MET A 31 1.61 11.71 13.00
C MET A 31 0.30 10.98 12.67
N PHE A 32 0.32 10.06 11.71
CA PHE A 32 -0.89 9.33 11.30
C PHE A 32 -1.16 8.06 12.11
N GLU A 33 -0.15 7.52 12.80
CA GLU A 33 -0.26 6.30 13.63
C GLU A 33 -0.98 5.16 12.88
N ILE A 34 -0.72 5.05 11.56
CA ILE A 34 -1.54 4.20 10.67
C ILE A 34 -1.47 2.72 11.06
N GLU A 35 -0.32 2.23 11.51
CA GLU A 35 -0.16 0.85 11.97
C GLU A 35 -1.09 0.56 13.16
N GLU A 36 -1.10 1.43 14.17
CA GLU A 36 -1.98 1.32 15.33
C GLU A 36 -3.47 1.41 14.97
N ARG A 37 -3.82 2.25 13.98
CA ARG A 37 -5.20 2.35 13.50
C ARG A 37 -5.66 1.10 12.78
N LEU A 38 -4.80 0.48 11.98
CA LEU A 38 -5.08 -0.79 11.32
C LEU A 38 -5.22 -1.91 12.37
N GLU A 39 -4.33 -1.97 13.34
CA GLU A 39 -4.40 -2.96 14.44
C GLU A 39 -5.71 -2.84 15.25
N LYS A 40 -6.17 -1.63 15.57
CA LYS A 40 -7.47 -1.40 16.24
C LYS A 40 -8.66 -1.95 15.44
N LYS A 41 -8.51 -2.11 14.13
CA LYS A 41 -9.51 -2.74 13.26
C LYS A 41 -9.27 -4.24 13.03
N GLY A 42 -8.29 -4.83 13.74
CA GLY A 42 -7.94 -6.24 13.60
C GLY A 42 -7.03 -6.54 12.40
N ILE A 43 -6.56 -5.51 11.70
CA ILE A 43 -5.67 -5.63 10.54
C ILE A 43 -4.23 -5.60 11.02
N THR A 44 -3.69 -6.76 11.39
CA THR A 44 -2.30 -6.88 11.86
C THR A 44 -1.34 -7.03 10.68
N ILE A 45 -0.07 -6.68 10.90
CA ILE A 45 0.98 -6.86 9.88
C ILE A 45 1.08 -8.34 9.45
N ASP A 46 0.95 -9.27 10.38
CA ASP A 46 1.04 -10.69 10.08
C ASP A 46 -0.16 -11.16 9.23
N ALA A 47 -1.38 -10.66 9.48
CA ALA A 47 -2.55 -10.94 8.64
C ALA A 47 -2.40 -10.37 7.23
N ILE A 48 -1.79 -9.18 7.08
CA ILE A 48 -1.49 -8.59 5.77
C ILE A 48 -0.46 -9.46 5.02
N VAL A 49 0.59 -9.92 5.70
CA VAL A 49 1.60 -10.81 5.10
C VAL A 49 0.99 -12.14 4.70
N GLU A 50 0.13 -12.73 5.52
CA GLU A 50 -0.58 -13.97 5.20
C GLU A 50 -1.45 -13.80 3.94
N ALA A 51 -2.21 -12.71 3.86
CA ALA A 51 -2.99 -12.39 2.66
C ALA A 51 -2.09 -12.22 1.42
N ALA A 52 -0.96 -11.54 1.56
CA ALA A 52 0.02 -11.37 0.48
C ALA A 52 0.55 -12.73 -0.02
N MET A 53 0.91 -13.63 0.90
CA MET A 53 1.40 -14.97 0.56
C MET A 53 0.32 -15.86 -0.08
N GLY A 54 -0.96 -15.57 0.16
CA GLY A 54 -2.08 -16.30 -0.43
C GLY A 54 -2.11 -16.28 -1.96
N LEU A 55 -1.54 -15.25 -2.60
CA LEU A 55 -1.41 -15.14 -4.07
C LEU A 55 0.04 -14.98 -4.54
N TYR A 56 1.01 -15.17 -3.64
CA TYR A 56 2.41 -15.12 -3.99
C TYR A 56 2.76 -16.19 -5.04
N VAL A 57 3.51 -15.80 -6.07
CA VAL A 57 4.05 -16.71 -7.07
C VAL A 57 5.56 -16.74 -6.91
N SER A 58 6.11 -17.90 -6.60
CA SER A 58 7.56 -18.05 -6.43
C SER A 58 8.31 -17.80 -7.74
N HIS A 59 9.28 -16.91 -7.69
CA HIS A 59 10.23 -16.62 -8.78
C HIS A 59 11.67 -17.01 -8.37
N GLY A 60 11.80 -18.15 -7.71
CA GLY A 60 13.09 -18.65 -7.25
C GLY A 60 13.46 -18.24 -5.82
N MET A 61 12.63 -17.44 -5.15
CA MET A 61 12.78 -17.11 -3.72
C MET A 61 11.94 -18.08 -2.89
N PRO A 62 12.50 -18.73 -1.84
CA PRO A 62 11.74 -19.54 -0.90
C PRO A 62 10.62 -18.74 -0.21
N ASP A 63 9.48 -19.38 0.07
CA ASP A 63 8.30 -18.73 0.64
C ASP A 63 8.58 -18.05 2.00
N GLU A 64 9.40 -18.67 2.85
CA GLU A 64 9.81 -18.08 4.14
C GLU A 64 10.57 -16.77 3.94
N GLN A 65 11.49 -16.73 2.98
CA GLN A 65 12.24 -15.53 2.65
C GLN A 65 11.35 -14.45 2.02
N ALA A 66 10.42 -14.85 1.16
CA ALA A 66 9.45 -13.96 0.54
C ALA A 66 8.54 -13.31 1.60
N SER A 67 8.02 -14.11 2.53
CA SER A 67 7.20 -13.63 3.66
C SER A 67 7.95 -12.60 4.52
N MET A 68 9.21 -12.90 4.86
CA MET A 68 10.06 -11.98 5.64
C MET A 68 10.31 -10.66 4.89
N ASN A 69 10.62 -10.74 3.60
CA ASN A 69 10.85 -9.57 2.76
C ASN A 69 9.57 -8.74 2.57
N LEU A 70 8.41 -9.39 2.42
CA LEU A 70 7.11 -8.71 2.36
C LEU A 70 6.82 -7.95 3.66
N LYS A 71 7.03 -8.58 4.80
CA LYS A 71 6.88 -7.92 6.11
C LYS A 71 7.72 -6.64 6.21
N ILE A 72 8.99 -6.71 5.81
CA ILE A 72 9.89 -5.55 5.81
C ILE A 72 9.39 -4.47 4.86
N LYS A 73 8.94 -4.85 3.64
CA LYS A 73 8.42 -3.90 2.64
C LYS A 73 7.14 -3.23 3.11
N ILE A 74 6.22 -3.97 3.71
CA ILE A 74 4.97 -3.45 4.27
C ILE A 74 5.29 -2.42 5.36
N LEU A 75 6.09 -2.78 6.37
CA LEU A 75 6.50 -1.87 7.43
C LEU A 75 7.21 -0.61 6.92
N LYS A 76 8.00 -0.75 5.86
CA LYS A 76 8.64 0.41 5.20
C LYS A 76 7.63 1.28 4.47
N SER A 77 6.67 0.68 3.77
CA SER A 77 5.64 1.40 3.02
C SER A 77 4.69 2.17 3.93
N LEU A 78 4.36 1.64 5.10
CA LEU A 78 3.57 2.33 6.13
C LEU A 78 4.27 3.60 6.68
N LYS A 79 5.57 3.75 6.45
CA LYS A 79 6.34 4.96 6.81
C LYS A 79 6.37 6.00 5.69
N ASP A 80 5.90 5.68 4.50
CA ASP A 80 5.78 6.64 3.42
C ASP A 80 4.58 7.56 3.67
N PRO A 81 4.74 8.90 3.65
CA PRO A 81 3.65 9.83 3.97
C PRO A 81 2.48 9.76 2.98
N ASN A 82 2.73 9.44 1.71
CA ASN A 82 1.67 9.31 0.71
C ASN A 82 0.85 8.03 0.97
N VAL A 83 1.52 6.92 1.19
CA VAL A 83 0.88 5.64 1.52
C VAL A 83 0.10 5.76 2.83
N SER A 84 0.69 6.32 3.88
CA SER A 84 0.04 6.50 5.18
C SER A 84 -1.18 7.41 5.10
N SER A 85 -1.14 8.48 4.32
CA SER A 85 -2.27 9.40 4.18
C SER A 85 -3.42 8.79 3.38
N LEU A 86 -3.13 8.01 2.33
CA LEU A 86 -4.15 7.28 1.56
C LEU A 86 -4.81 6.19 2.42
N LEU A 87 -4.02 5.42 3.16
CA LEU A 87 -4.55 4.43 4.12
C LEU A 87 -5.39 5.09 5.21
N LEU A 88 -4.96 6.24 5.76
CA LEU A 88 -5.77 6.98 6.72
C LEU A 88 -7.08 7.44 6.09
N GLY A 89 -7.05 7.92 4.84
CA GLY A 89 -8.25 8.28 4.09
C GLY A 89 -9.22 7.10 3.99
N ALA A 90 -8.74 5.91 3.63
CA ALA A 90 -9.55 4.69 3.57
C ALA A 90 -10.14 4.32 4.95
N VAL A 91 -9.34 4.40 6.03
CA VAL A 91 -9.83 4.15 7.40
C VAL A 91 -10.99 5.08 7.77
N LEU A 92 -10.83 6.38 7.50
CA LEU A 92 -11.86 7.38 7.86
C LEU A 92 -13.12 7.25 6.99
N LEU A 93 -12.97 6.95 5.70
CA LEU A 93 -14.10 6.71 4.80
C LEU A 93 -14.87 5.46 5.20
N GLU A 94 -14.17 4.39 5.57
CA GLU A 94 -14.79 3.15 6.06
C GLU A 94 -15.57 3.39 7.35
N GLU A 95 -15.03 4.17 8.29
CA GLU A 95 -15.69 4.53 9.54
C GLU A 95 -16.97 5.33 9.27
N GLU A 96 -16.90 6.34 8.42
CA GLU A 96 -18.04 7.16 8.05
C GLU A 96 -19.12 6.35 7.33
N LEU A 97 -18.72 5.48 6.40
CA LEU A 97 -19.64 4.60 5.68
C LEU A 97 -20.34 3.64 6.64
N TYR A 98 -19.59 3.03 7.58
CA TYR A 98 -20.13 2.12 8.57
C TYR A 98 -21.16 2.80 9.47
N GLU A 99 -20.91 4.03 9.96
CA GLU A 99 -21.85 4.76 10.79
C GLU A 99 -23.14 5.13 10.01
N LYS A 100 -23.02 5.47 8.75
CA LYS A 100 -24.18 5.73 7.89
C LYS A 100 -25.00 4.48 7.58
N ARG A 101 -24.34 3.35 7.37
CA ARG A 101 -25.02 2.06 7.11
C ARG A 101 -25.86 1.57 8.27
N LYS A 102 -25.49 1.83 9.50
CA LYS A 102 -26.29 1.49 10.67
C LYS A 102 -27.72 2.07 10.61
N ASN A 103 -27.90 3.15 9.85
CA ASN A 103 -29.16 3.89 9.76
C ASN A 103 -29.79 3.84 8.36
N SER A 104 -29.30 3.00 7.44
CA SER A 104 -29.79 2.97 6.06
C SER A 104 -29.73 1.57 5.46
N GLU A 105 -30.58 1.30 4.46
CA GLU A 105 -30.60 0.06 3.65
C GLU A 105 -29.52 0.07 2.52
N ILE A 106 -28.41 0.77 2.71
CA ILE A 106 -27.33 0.85 1.72
C ILE A 106 -26.63 -0.50 1.64
N ALA A 107 -26.46 -1.02 0.41
CA ALA A 107 -25.75 -2.26 0.13
C ALA A 107 -24.33 -2.23 0.70
N GLU A 108 -23.80 -3.40 1.07
CA GLU A 108 -22.47 -3.51 1.69
C GLU A 108 -21.36 -3.01 0.78
N ASP A 109 -21.51 -3.21 -0.53
CA ASP A 109 -20.57 -2.75 -1.56
C ASP A 109 -21.37 -2.19 -2.75
N PRO A 110 -21.56 -0.88 -2.83
CA PRO A 110 -22.34 -0.28 -3.90
C PRO A 110 -21.57 -0.33 -5.23
N VAL A 111 -22.12 -0.99 -6.23
CA VAL A 111 -21.55 -1.16 -7.59
C VAL A 111 -21.12 0.15 -8.28
N PHE A 112 -21.60 1.28 -7.81
CA PHE A 112 -21.24 2.62 -8.34
C PHE A 112 -20.12 3.31 -7.55
N LEU A 113 -19.62 2.68 -6.50
CA LEU A 113 -18.48 3.20 -5.74
C LEU A 113 -17.20 2.83 -6.51
N LEU A 114 -16.39 3.82 -6.85
CA LEU A 114 -15.10 3.66 -7.56
C LEU A 114 -13.94 4.29 -6.80
N SER A 115 -14.24 5.00 -5.73
CA SER A 115 -13.22 5.73 -4.97
C SER A 115 -12.32 4.81 -4.13
N ASP A 116 -12.82 3.67 -3.76
CA ASP A 116 -12.12 2.59 -3.07
C ASP A 116 -11.04 1.97 -3.96
N GLU A 117 -11.40 1.54 -5.18
CA GLU A 117 -10.43 1.03 -6.15
C GLU A 117 -9.40 2.10 -6.54
N ILE A 118 -9.81 3.36 -6.66
CA ILE A 118 -8.88 4.46 -6.96
C ILE A 118 -7.85 4.61 -5.83
N ILE A 119 -8.27 4.53 -4.57
CA ILE A 119 -7.38 4.60 -3.42
C ILE A 119 -6.43 3.39 -3.43
N GLY A 120 -6.96 2.18 -3.62
CA GLY A 120 -6.16 0.96 -3.67
C GLY A 120 -5.11 0.99 -4.78
N MET A 121 -5.52 1.37 -6.00
CA MET A 121 -4.60 1.53 -7.13
C MET A 121 -3.55 2.61 -6.88
N ALA A 122 -3.92 3.73 -6.26
CA ALA A 122 -2.97 4.81 -5.95
C ALA A 122 -1.92 4.35 -4.92
N ILE A 123 -2.32 3.61 -3.89
CA ILE A 123 -1.40 3.01 -2.91
C ILE A 123 -0.44 2.04 -3.61
N ALA A 124 -0.96 1.13 -4.45
CA ALA A 124 -0.15 0.17 -5.19
C ALA A 124 0.89 0.87 -6.07
N GLU A 125 0.48 1.92 -6.79
CA GLU A 125 1.35 2.69 -7.68
C GLU A 125 2.42 3.48 -6.91
N CYS A 126 2.09 4.09 -5.78
CA CYS A 126 3.05 4.76 -4.91
C CYS A 126 4.18 3.83 -4.43
N ILE A 127 3.89 2.55 -4.21
CA ILE A 127 4.84 1.58 -3.69
C ILE A 127 5.61 0.88 -4.82
N GLY A 128 4.89 0.28 -5.77
CA GLY A 128 5.45 -0.62 -6.78
C GLY A 128 5.42 -0.09 -8.22
N GLY A 129 4.98 1.17 -8.40
CA GLY A 129 4.84 1.78 -9.72
C GLY A 129 3.64 1.22 -10.52
N THR A 130 3.55 1.62 -11.79
CA THR A 130 2.40 1.33 -12.65
C THR A 130 2.08 -0.18 -12.78
N TYR A 131 3.09 -1.05 -12.77
CA TYR A 131 2.88 -2.50 -12.83
C TYR A 131 2.15 -3.07 -11.60
N ALA A 132 2.26 -2.42 -10.44
CA ALA A 132 1.57 -2.84 -9.24
C ALA A 132 0.03 -2.79 -9.35
N ARG A 133 -0.51 -2.04 -10.31
CA ARG A 133 -1.95 -2.00 -10.60
C ARG A 133 -2.48 -3.36 -11.09
N PHE A 134 -1.67 -4.14 -11.80
CA PHE A 134 -2.03 -5.50 -12.23
C PHE A 134 -2.07 -6.46 -11.04
N GLU A 135 -1.11 -6.33 -10.11
CA GLU A 135 -1.13 -7.08 -8.87
C GLU A 135 -2.34 -6.67 -8.01
N PHE A 136 -2.66 -5.37 -7.92
CA PHE A 136 -3.86 -4.89 -7.21
C PHE A 136 -5.12 -5.61 -7.69
N THR A 137 -5.35 -5.65 -9.00
CA THR A 137 -6.52 -6.35 -9.59
C THR A 137 -6.61 -7.82 -9.16
N ARG A 138 -5.47 -8.51 -8.99
CA ARG A 138 -5.45 -9.90 -8.55
C ARG A 138 -5.89 -10.04 -7.08
N TYR A 139 -5.39 -9.18 -6.20
CA TYR A 139 -5.74 -9.20 -4.78
C TYR A 139 -7.17 -8.74 -4.53
N ASP A 140 -7.61 -7.71 -5.22
CA ASP A 140 -8.99 -7.21 -5.17
C ASP A 140 -10.00 -8.29 -5.61
N GLN A 141 -9.78 -8.94 -6.75
CA GLN A 141 -10.68 -9.98 -7.25
C GLN A 141 -10.70 -11.25 -6.39
N LYS A 142 -9.59 -11.65 -5.78
CA LYS A 142 -9.47 -12.90 -5.03
C LYS A 142 -9.68 -12.74 -3.54
N LYS A 143 -9.45 -11.55 -3.02
CA LYS A 143 -9.61 -11.17 -1.60
C LYS A 143 -9.10 -12.22 -0.62
N PRO A 144 -7.80 -12.65 -0.72
CA PRO A 144 -7.26 -13.68 0.16
C PRO A 144 -7.16 -13.20 1.61
N GLY A 145 -7.32 -14.13 2.55
CA GLY A 145 -7.11 -13.89 3.97
C GLY A 145 -7.98 -12.78 4.53
N ILE A 146 -7.35 -11.83 5.22
CA ILE A 146 -8.03 -10.70 5.87
C ILE A 146 -8.86 -9.85 4.89
N LEU A 147 -8.47 -9.74 3.62
CA LEU A 147 -9.16 -8.92 2.63
C LEU A 147 -10.64 -9.31 2.47
N ALA A 148 -10.97 -10.59 2.59
CA ALA A 148 -12.35 -11.08 2.47
C ALA A 148 -13.28 -10.61 3.61
N THR A 149 -12.75 -10.02 4.67
CA THR A 149 -13.49 -9.64 5.88
C THR A 149 -13.58 -8.14 6.09
N LEU A 150 -12.90 -7.36 5.24
CA LEU A 150 -12.86 -5.90 5.32
C LEU A 150 -14.02 -5.27 4.56
N GLY A 151 -14.33 -4.03 4.87
CA GLY A 151 -15.26 -3.25 4.09
C GLY A 151 -14.58 -2.61 2.87
N PRO A 152 -15.37 -1.99 1.94
CA PRO A 152 -14.91 -1.67 0.59
C PRO A 152 -13.70 -0.75 0.52
N PHE A 153 -13.56 0.22 1.41
CA PHE A 153 -12.40 1.11 1.40
C PHE A 153 -11.15 0.46 1.98
N LEU A 154 -11.32 -0.39 2.98
CA LEU A 154 -10.19 -1.03 3.65
C LEU A 154 -9.67 -2.26 2.90
N ASP A 155 -10.55 -3.03 2.27
CA ASP A 155 -10.10 -4.19 1.50
C ASP A 155 -9.26 -3.74 0.30
N ASP A 156 -9.68 -2.72 -0.44
CA ASP A 156 -8.95 -2.16 -1.56
C ASP A 156 -7.66 -1.45 -1.13
N ALA A 157 -7.70 -0.65 -0.05
CA ALA A 157 -6.51 0.03 0.43
C ALA A 157 -5.43 -0.97 0.90
N VAL A 158 -5.82 -2.05 1.60
CA VAL A 158 -4.92 -3.12 2.03
C VAL A 158 -4.48 -3.98 0.84
N ALA A 159 -5.38 -4.27 -0.12
CA ALA A 159 -5.01 -4.93 -1.37
C ALA A 159 -3.96 -4.13 -2.15
N GLY A 160 -4.12 -2.80 -2.20
CA GLY A 160 -3.15 -1.88 -2.80
C GLY A 160 -1.78 -1.91 -2.11
N LEU A 161 -1.77 -1.92 -0.78
CA LEU A 161 -0.54 -2.05 0.01
C LEU A 161 0.18 -3.37 -0.30
N ILE A 162 -0.56 -4.48 -0.28
CA ILE A 162 -0.04 -5.82 -0.61
C ILE A 162 0.50 -5.85 -2.04
N ALA A 163 -0.30 -5.41 -2.99
CA ALA A 163 0.04 -5.43 -4.41
C ALA A 163 1.31 -4.63 -4.73
N GLY A 164 1.43 -3.42 -4.15
CA GLY A 164 2.62 -2.61 -4.28
C GLY A 164 3.87 -3.29 -3.73
N CYS A 165 3.78 -3.86 -2.54
CA CYS A 165 4.89 -4.57 -1.89
C CYS A 165 5.28 -5.85 -2.66
N THR A 166 4.31 -6.61 -3.15
CA THR A 166 4.53 -7.84 -3.92
C THR A 166 5.15 -7.54 -5.28
N SER A 167 4.63 -6.54 -6.00
CA SER A 167 5.20 -6.08 -7.27
C SER A 167 6.66 -5.64 -7.11
N ARG A 168 6.95 -4.90 -6.03
CA ARG A 168 8.32 -4.50 -5.72
C ARG A 168 9.22 -5.66 -5.36
N LEU A 169 8.69 -6.67 -4.66
CA LEU A 169 9.44 -7.90 -4.37
C LEU A 169 9.83 -8.61 -5.66
N TYR A 170 8.90 -8.75 -6.61
CA TYR A 170 9.18 -9.40 -7.89
C TYR A 170 10.22 -8.65 -8.72
N SER A 171 10.18 -7.32 -8.75
CA SER A 171 11.14 -6.52 -9.51
C SER A 171 12.58 -6.56 -8.95
N GLU A 172 12.74 -6.93 -7.69
CA GLU A 172 14.07 -7.08 -7.06
C GLU A 172 14.64 -8.50 -7.21
N CYS A 173 13.85 -9.46 -7.69
CA CYS A 173 14.27 -10.85 -7.95
C CYS A 173 14.79 -11.07 -9.38
N VAL A 174 14.77 -10.05 -10.23
CA VAL A 174 15.22 -10.09 -11.64
C VAL A 174 16.65 -9.48 -11.78
#